data_c58d8bc6479817eebe57555b22b8dc4b
#
_entry.id   c58d8bc6479817eebe57555b22b8dc4b
#
_cell.length_a   1.000
_cell.length_b   1.000
_cell.length_c   1.000
_cell.angle_alpha   90.00
_cell.angle_beta   90.00
_cell.angle_gamma   90.00
#
_symmetry.space_group_name_H-M   'P 1'
#
loop_
_entity.id
_entity.type
_entity.pdbx_description
1 polymer ?
#
loop_
_entity_poly.entity_id
_entity_poly.type
_entity_poly.pdbx_seq_one_letter_code
_entity_poly.pdbx_strand_id
1 'polypeptide(L)'
;MITENIILWDTEYGRIKCTLKKLMKSKNINIYQLSRISDIKYDVLKRYVNNTIVKYDMRVLSRICYSLNCEVSDLLKYERSKW
;
A
#
# COMPACT_ATOMS: atom_id res chain seq x y z
N MET A 1 -19.45 11.58 8.18
CA MET A 1 -19.43 10.25 8.72
C MET A 1 -18.14 9.56 8.49
N ILE A 2 -17.62 8.95 9.50
CA ILE A 2 -16.28 8.44 9.39
C ILE A 2 -16.20 6.94 9.42
N THR A 3 -17.15 6.34 8.78
CA THR A 3 -17.15 4.92 8.64
C THR A 3 -15.90 4.38 7.96
N GLU A 4 -15.30 5.20 7.09
CA GLU A 4 -14.07 4.79 6.44
C GLU A 4 -12.96 4.53 7.44
N ASN A 5 -12.85 5.37 8.45
CA ASN A 5 -11.85 5.18 9.47
C ASN A 5 -12.09 3.90 10.25
N ILE A 6 -13.35 3.59 10.49
CA ILE A 6 -13.70 2.37 11.19
C ILE A 6 -13.34 1.16 10.35
N ILE A 7 -13.54 1.25 9.04
CA ILE A 7 -13.23 0.14 8.14
C ILE A 7 -11.73 -0.09 8.04
N LEU A 8 -10.96 0.99 7.97
CA LEU A 8 -9.52 0.90 7.79
C LEU A 8 -8.76 0.65 9.08
N TRP A 9 -9.37 1.01 10.20
CA TRP A 9 -8.74 0.88 11.51
C TRP A 9 -9.49 -0.10 12.37
N ASP A 10 -8.78 -1.02 12.95
CA ASP A 10 -9.30 -1.88 13.99
C ASP A 10 -8.47 -1.61 15.22
N THR A 11 -8.97 -0.72 16.08
CA THR A 11 -8.19 -0.23 17.20
C THR A 11 -7.86 -1.30 18.22
N GLU A 12 -8.63 -2.38 18.25
CA GLU A 12 -8.34 -3.47 19.17
C GLU A 12 -7.19 -4.34 18.70
N TYR A 13 -7.10 -4.52 17.39
CA TYR A 13 -6.17 -5.50 16.82
C TYR A 13 -5.00 -4.86 16.08
N GLY A 14 -4.98 -3.54 15.99
CA GLY A 14 -3.97 -2.86 15.23
C GLY A 14 -4.38 -2.79 13.77
N ARG A 15 -3.40 -2.57 12.90
CA ARG A 15 -3.72 -2.48 11.46
C ARG A 15 -2.51 -2.82 10.61
N ILE A 16 -2.82 -3.20 9.37
CA ILE A 16 -1.82 -3.34 8.33
C ILE A 16 -1.83 -2.05 7.52
N LYS A 17 -0.67 -1.50 7.26
CA LYS A 17 -0.61 -0.32 6.39
C LYS A 17 0.41 -0.56 5.28
N CYS A 18 0.15 0.09 4.15
CA CYS A 18 1.01 0.01 2.99
C CYS A 18 1.99 1.18 3.02
N THR A 19 3.28 0.88 2.91
CA THR A 19 4.32 1.90 2.92
C THR A 19 4.80 2.23 1.51
N LEU A 20 3.94 2.05 0.51
CA LEU A 20 4.30 2.25 -0.87
C LEU A 20 4.81 3.67 -1.15
N LYS A 21 4.16 4.66 -0.59
CA LYS A 21 4.56 6.05 -0.79
C LYS A 21 6.00 6.28 -0.37
N LYS A 22 6.34 5.78 0.81
CA LYS A 22 7.67 5.93 1.36
C LYS A 22 8.70 5.16 0.53
N LEU A 23 8.32 3.96 0.11
CA LEU A 23 9.18 3.12 -0.69
C LEU A 23 9.47 3.73 -2.06
N MET A 24 8.44 4.28 -2.71
CA MET A 24 8.60 4.96 -3.98
C MET A 24 9.54 6.15 -3.84
N LYS A 25 9.38 6.90 -2.77
CA LYS A 25 10.22 8.06 -2.52
C LYS A 25 11.68 7.63 -2.35
N SER A 26 11.92 6.56 -1.64
CA SER A 26 13.28 6.07 -1.42
C SER A 26 13.93 5.57 -2.71
N LYS A 27 13.13 5.12 -3.67
CA LYS A 27 13.61 4.63 -4.95
C LYS A 27 13.52 5.69 -6.04
N ASN A 28 13.12 6.89 -5.68
CA ASN A 28 13.05 8.02 -6.60
C ASN A 28 12.17 7.74 -7.82
N ILE A 29 11.00 7.18 -7.57
CA ILE A 29 10.06 6.85 -8.64
C ILE A 29 8.71 7.47 -8.29
N ASN A 30 8.01 8.03 -9.29
CA ASN A 30 6.68 8.58 -9.07
C ASN A 30 5.61 7.58 -9.49
N ILE A 31 4.37 7.91 -9.16
CA ILE A 31 3.25 7.00 -9.38
C ILE A 31 3.00 6.71 -10.86
N TYR A 32 3.26 7.68 -11.72
CA TYR A 32 3.07 7.49 -13.16
C TYR A 32 4.09 6.52 -13.72
N GLN A 33 5.33 6.64 -13.27
CA GLN A 33 6.38 5.72 -13.68
C GLN A 33 6.08 4.30 -13.18
N LEU A 34 5.64 4.19 -11.94
CA LEU A 34 5.31 2.89 -11.38
C LEU A 34 4.14 2.27 -12.11
N SER A 35 3.12 3.07 -12.43
CA SER A 35 1.96 2.58 -13.18
C SER A 35 2.40 1.98 -14.51
N ARG A 36 3.33 2.64 -15.18
CA ARG A 36 3.79 2.20 -16.48
C ARG A 36 4.60 0.89 -16.39
N ILE A 37 5.54 0.82 -15.47
CA ILE A 37 6.40 -0.36 -15.41
C ILE A 37 5.70 -1.56 -14.76
N SER A 38 4.72 -1.34 -13.92
CA SER A 38 4.00 -2.43 -13.26
C SER A 38 2.75 -2.86 -14.01
N ASP A 39 2.33 -2.06 -14.98
CA ASP A 39 1.09 -2.27 -15.72
C ASP A 39 -0.10 -2.32 -14.76
N ILE A 40 -0.08 -1.45 -13.75
CA ILE A 40 -1.17 -1.26 -12.81
C ILE A 40 -1.77 0.11 -13.07
N LYS A 41 -3.09 0.18 -13.12
CA LYS A 41 -3.77 1.45 -13.35
C LYS A 41 -3.46 2.46 -12.27
N TYR A 42 -3.33 3.70 -12.66
CA TYR A 42 -3.03 4.80 -11.76
C TYR A 42 -3.99 4.86 -10.58
N ASP A 43 -5.29 4.69 -10.85
CA ASP A 43 -6.31 4.75 -9.81
C ASP A 43 -6.09 3.68 -8.73
N VAL A 44 -5.69 2.50 -9.17
CA VAL A 44 -5.44 1.39 -8.25
C VAL A 44 -4.23 1.71 -7.39
N LEU A 45 -3.13 2.13 -8.02
CA LEU A 45 -1.91 2.49 -7.28
C LEU A 45 -2.16 3.62 -6.30
N LYS A 46 -2.98 4.58 -6.68
CA LYS A 46 -3.28 5.72 -5.82
C LYS A 46 -3.91 5.29 -4.51
N ARG A 47 -4.77 4.28 -4.56
CA ARG A 47 -5.38 3.75 -3.33
C ARG A 47 -4.35 3.09 -2.43
N TYR A 48 -3.36 2.43 -3.01
CA TYR A 48 -2.28 1.83 -2.23
C TYR A 48 -1.40 2.91 -1.62
N VAL A 49 -1.09 3.94 -2.39
CA VAL A 49 -0.27 5.06 -1.91
C VAL A 49 -0.97 5.80 -0.76
N ASN A 50 -2.29 5.98 -0.88
CA ASN A 50 -3.06 6.73 0.11
C ASN A 50 -3.56 5.89 1.27
N ASN A 51 -3.27 4.60 1.26
CA ASN A 51 -3.72 3.68 2.32
C ASN A 51 -5.22 3.64 2.48
N THR A 52 -5.95 3.71 1.38
CA THR A 52 -7.41 3.61 1.40
C THR A 52 -7.90 2.22 0.97
N ILE A 53 -6.98 1.31 0.79
CA ILE A 53 -7.28 -0.07 0.44
C ILE A 53 -7.72 -0.82 1.69
N VAL A 54 -8.80 -1.59 1.57
CA VAL A 54 -9.27 -2.46 2.64
C VAL A 54 -8.90 -3.90 2.32
N LYS A 55 -9.04 -4.29 1.08
CA LYS A 55 -8.69 -5.64 0.63
C LYS A 55 -7.54 -5.55 -0.36
N TYR A 56 -6.42 -6.16 -0.03
CA TYR A 56 -5.27 -6.15 -0.92
C TYR A 56 -5.40 -7.23 -1.98
N ASP A 57 -5.05 -6.87 -3.21
CA ASP A 57 -5.03 -7.81 -4.32
C ASP A 57 -3.62 -8.36 -4.45
N MET A 58 -3.48 -9.67 -4.33
CA MET A 58 -2.17 -10.31 -4.35
C MET A 58 -1.43 -10.11 -5.67
N ARG A 59 -2.16 -10.01 -6.78
CA ARG A 59 -1.52 -9.76 -8.07
C ARG A 59 -0.95 -8.35 -8.14
N VAL A 60 -1.68 -7.40 -7.58
CA VAL A 60 -1.18 -6.02 -7.52
C VAL A 60 0.05 -5.95 -6.64
N LEU A 61 0.00 -6.60 -5.48
CA LEU A 61 1.16 -6.62 -4.57
C LEU A 61 2.37 -7.26 -5.25
N SER A 62 2.17 -8.35 -5.96
CA SER A 62 3.26 -9.03 -6.66
C SER A 62 3.89 -8.12 -7.71
N ARG A 63 3.05 -7.42 -8.47
CA ARG A 63 3.55 -6.52 -9.51
C ARG A 63 4.35 -5.36 -8.92
N ILE A 64 3.88 -4.84 -7.80
CA ILE A 64 4.60 -3.76 -7.12
C ILE A 64 5.95 -4.26 -6.62
N CYS A 65 5.97 -5.42 -5.98
CA CYS A 65 7.20 -5.99 -5.46
C CYS A 65 8.20 -6.25 -6.59
N TYR A 66 7.72 -6.80 -7.68
CA TYR A 66 8.59 -7.05 -8.83
C TYR A 66 9.13 -5.76 -9.41
N SER A 67 8.25 -4.78 -9.60
CA SER A 67 8.63 -3.52 -10.24
C SER A 67 9.61 -2.71 -9.41
N LEU A 68 9.47 -2.77 -8.09
CA LEU A 68 10.34 -2.03 -7.18
C LEU A 68 11.47 -2.88 -6.61
N ASN A 69 11.52 -4.16 -7.01
CA ASN A 69 12.52 -5.08 -6.53
C ASN A 69 12.59 -5.08 -5.00
N CYS A 70 11.44 -5.32 -4.38
CA CYS A 70 11.34 -5.31 -2.93
C CYS A 70 10.56 -6.52 -2.43
N GLU A 71 10.61 -6.74 -1.13
CA GLU A 71 9.88 -7.81 -0.47
C GLU A 71 8.54 -7.26 0.02
N VAL A 72 7.60 -8.16 0.27
CA VAL A 72 6.33 -7.78 0.86
C VAL A 72 6.55 -7.08 2.21
N SER A 73 7.55 -7.54 2.96
CA SER A 73 7.87 -6.94 4.25
C SER A 73 8.35 -5.50 4.15
N ASP A 74 8.82 -5.09 2.96
CA ASP A 74 9.16 -3.68 2.73
C ASP A 74 7.95 -2.84 2.40
N LEU A 75 6.87 -3.49 1.98
CA LEU A 75 5.70 -2.82 1.45
C LEU A 75 4.56 -2.75 2.45
N LEU A 76 4.37 -3.80 3.23
CA LEU A 76 3.28 -3.89 4.20
C LEU A 76 3.85 -3.99 5.61
N LYS A 77 3.30 -3.19 6.52
CA LYS A 77 3.73 -3.18 7.91
C LYS A 77 2.53 -3.38 8.82
N TYR A 78 2.72 -4.14 9.86
CA TYR A 78 1.69 -4.29 10.88
C TYR A 78 2.00 -3.34 12.03
N GLU A 79 1.00 -2.56 12.41
CA GLU A 79 1.09 -1.67 13.55
C GLU A 79 0.21 -2.24 14.65
N ARG A 80 0.85 -2.62 15.73
CA ARG A 80 0.15 -3.20 16.86
C ARG A 80 -0.70 -2.16 17.56
N SER A 81 -1.83 -2.63 18.10
CA SER A 81 -2.67 -1.78 18.92
C SER A 81 -1.90 -1.30 20.14
N LYS A 82 -2.29 -0.14 20.66
CA LYS A 82 -1.65 0.44 21.84
C LYS A 82 -2.31 0.02 23.14
N TRP A 83 -3.32 -0.85 23.05
CA TRP A 83 -4.02 -1.32 24.26
C TRP A 83 -3.22 -2.35 25.02
#